data_8db3c84e79238ce7279ec66389a5469a
#
_entry.id   8db3c84e79238ce7279ec66389a5469a
#
_cell.length_a   1.000
_cell.length_b   1.000
_cell.length_c   1.000
_cell.angle_alpha   90.00
_cell.angle_beta   90.00
_cell.angle_gamma   90.00
#
_symmetry.space_group_name_H-M   'P 1'
#
loop_
_entity.id
_entity.type
_entity.pdbx_description
1 polymer ?
#
loop_
_entity_poly.entity_id
_entity_poly.type
_entity_poly.pdbx_seq_one_letter_code
_entity_poly.pdbx_strand_id
1 'polypeptide(L)'
;MIEFIGRFHPVLVHLPIGILLLASLFQWLVVKESYKKLEPAIGIALFWGMLSAIGSCISGYLLSKSGDYEEQLVDLHQWLGISVAVVGILQYYLYRRSVNAGFAKWIAVILFSLIIITGHLGG
;
A
#
# COMPACT_ATOMS: atom_id res chain seq x y z
N MET A 1 18.21 17.89 -6.13
CA MET A 1 18.09 16.60 -5.41
C MET A 1 16.63 16.23 -5.12
N ILE A 2 15.83 17.13 -4.61
CA ILE A 2 14.40 16.90 -4.30
C ILE A 2 13.61 16.52 -5.57
N GLU A 3 13.79 17.26 -6.66
CA GLU A 3 13.17 16.95 -7.96
C GLU A 3 13.60 15.58 -8.51
N PHE A 4 14.85 15.22 -8.28
CA PHE A 4 15.39 13.92 -8.70
C PHE A 4 14.67 12.78 -7.97
N ILE A 5 14.48 12.89 -6.67
CA ILE A 5 13.75 11.88 -5.86
C ILE A 5 12.29 11.80 -6.32
N GLY A 6 11.62 12.93 -6.58
CA GLY A 6 10.25 12.96 -7.07
C GLY A 6 10.07 12.21 -8.39
N ARG A 7 11.05 12.27 -9.29
CA ARG A 7 11.01 11.56 -10.58
C ARG A 7 10.96 10.04 -10.46
N PHE A 8 11.39 9.48 -9.33
CA PHE A 8 11.29 8.04 -9.07
C PHE A 8 9.91 7.60 -8.57
N HIS A 9 9.03 8.55 -8.27
CA HIS A 9 7.69 8.22 -7.78
C HIS A 9 6.96 7.18 -8.65
N PRO A 10 6.91 7.30 -9.98
CA PRO A 10 6.23 6.30 -10.82
C PRO A 10 6.81 4.89 -10.69
N VAL A 11 8.09 4.76 -10.43
CA VAL A 11 8.75 3.46 -10.19
C VAL A 11 8.45 2.97 -8.78
N LEU A 12 8.58 3.87 -7.79
CA LEU A 12 8.41 3.53 -6.38
C LEU A 12 6.98 3.07 -6.04
N VAL A 13 5.95 3.62 -6.69
CA VAL A 13 4.56 3.23 -6.43
C VAL A 13 4.25 1.79 -6.80
N HIS A 14 4.99 1.21 -7.74
CA HIS A 14 4.79 -0.19 -8.13
C HIS A 14 5.14 -1.16 -6.99
N LEU A 15 6.05 -0.79 -6.10
CA LEU A 15 6.43 -1.62 -4.96
C LEU A 15 5.27 -1.84 -3.97
N PRO A 16 4.66 -0.78 -3.38
CA PRO A 16 3.55 -1.01 -2.47
C PRO A 16 2.34 -1.63 -3.17
N ILE A 17 2.07 -1.27 -4.42
CA ILE A 17 0.98 -1.86 -5.20
C ILE A 17 1.16 -3.38 -5.27
N GLY A 18 2.29 -3.84 -5.78
CA GLY A 18 2.54 -5.28 -5.95
C GLY A 18 2.62 -6.02 -4.63
N ILE A 19 3.38 -5.50 -3.67
CA ILE A 19 3.63 -6.17 -2.38
C ILE A 19 2.36 -6.24 -1.53
N LEU A 20 1.62 -5.13 -1.41
CA LEU A 20 0.41 -5.08 -0.58
C LEU A 20 -0.76 -5.85 -1.20
N LEU A 21 -0.89 -5.84 -2.53
CA LEU A 21 -1.89 -6.69 -3.20
C LEU A 21 -1.60 -8.17 -2.96
N LEU A 22 -0.34 -8.56 -3.08
CA LEU A 22 0.07 -9.94 -2.84
C LEU A 22 -0.14 -10.34 -1.38
N ALA A 23 0.24 -9.48 -0.43
CA ALA A 23 0.02 -9.72 0.99
C ALA A 23 -1.47 -9.87 1.32
N SER A 24 -2.33 -9.03 0.75
CA SER A 24 -3.78 -9.10 0.91
C SER A 24 -4.34 -10.42 0.36
N LEU A 25 -3.87 -10.84 -0.81
CA LEU A 25 -4.25 -12.12 -1.40
C LEU A 25 -3.82 -13.29 -0.50
N PHE A 26 -2.61 -13.28 0.03
CA PHE A 26 -2.11 -14.33 0.92
C PHE A 26 -2.95 -14.44 2.20
N GLN A 27 -3.40 -13.32 2.76
CA GLN A 27 -4.26 -13.33 3.94
C GLN A 27 -5.59 -14.07 3.72
N TRP A 28 -6.11 -14.05 2.50
CA TRP A 28 -7.28 -14.82 2.12
C TRP A 28 -6.95 -16.29 1.80
N LEU A 29 -5.81 -16.54 1.17
CA LEU A 29 -5.39 -17.90 0.81
C LEU A 29 -5.07 -18.77 2.03
N VAL A 30 -4.43 -18.23 3.07
CA VAL A 30 -4.04 -18.98 4.27
C VAL A 30 -5.20 -19.51 5.11
N VAL A 31 -6.45 -19.13 4.78
CA VAL A 31 -7.64 -19.77 5.34
C VAL A 31 -7.70 -21.25 4.97
N LYS A 32 -7.22 -21.61 3.78
CA LYS A 32 -7.11 -22.99 3.33
C LYS A 32 -5.83 -23.61 3.88
N GLU A 33 -5.96 -24.83 4.43
CA GLU A 33 -4.85 -25.58 5.02
C GLU A 33 -3.68 -25.74 4.04
N SER A 34 -3.96 -25.96 2.76
CA SER A 34 -2.93 -26.12 1.72
C SER A 34 -2.03 -24.92 1.53
N TYR A 35 -2.48 -23.70 1.93
CA TYR A 35 -1.74 -22.46 1.78
C TYR A 35 -1.15 -21.92 3.09
N LYS A 36 -1.30 -22.61 4.21
CA LYS A 36 -0.79 -22.15 5.52
C LYS A 36 0.70 -21.91 5.55
N LYS A 37 1.46 -22.54 4.69
CA LYS A 37 2.90 -22.30 4.55
C LYS A 37 3.26 -20.88 4.13
N LEU A 38 2.31 -20.12 3.57
CA LEU A 38 2.50 -18.73 3.19
C LEU A 38 2.42 -17.76 4.37
N GLU A 39 1.92 -18.21 5.51
CA GLU A 39 1.69 -17.34 6.68
C GLU A 39 2.92 -16.52 7.11
N PRO A 40 4.14 -17.08 7.21
CA PRO A 40 5.32 -16.29 7.53
C PRO A 40 5.65 -15.20 6.51
N ALA A 41 5.31 -15.41 5.23
CA ALA A 41 5.55 -14.43 4.17
C ALA A 41 4.66 -13.20 4.29
N ILE A 42 3.47 -13.32 4.90
CA ILE A 42 2.51 -12.22 5.05
C ILE A 42 3.10 -11.09 5.89
N GLY A 43 3.68 -11.40 7.05
CA GLY A 43 4.28 -10.40 7.93
C GLY A 43 5.42 -9.64 7.24
N ILE A 44 6.28 -10.35 6.52
CA ILE A 44 7.38 -9.76 5.76
C ILE A 44 6.85 -8.86 4.65
N ALA A 45 5.87 -9.35 3.89
CA ALA A 45 5.26 -8.59 2.80
C ALA A 45 4.54 -7.32 3.31
N LEU A 46 3.78 -7.42 4.40
CA LEU A 46 3.11 -6.26 5.00
C LEU A 46 4.11 -5.21 5.49
N PHE A 47 5.21 -5.65 6.11
CA PHE A 47 6.26 -4.72 6.56
C PHE A 47 6.89 -3.95 5.40
N TRP A 48 7.37 -4.64 4.38
CA TRP A 48 7.99 -3.98 3.23
C TRP A 48 6.99 -3.20 2.38
N GLY A 49 5.76 -3.70 2.27
CA GLY A 49 4.67 -2.99 1.62
C GLY A 49 4.34 -1.67 2.30
N MET A 50 4.26 -1.68 3.63
CA MET A 50 4.04 -0.49 4.45
C MET A 50 5.17 0.53 4.27
N LEU A 51 6.43 0.11 4.37
CA LEU A 51 7.57 1.00 4.19
C LEU A 51 7.61 1.60 2.79
N SER A 52 7.36 0.78 1.77
CA SER A 52 7.34 1.27 0.39
C SER A 52 6.17 2.22 0.11
N ALA A 53 5.02 2.02 0.76
CA ALA A 53 3.89 2.94 0.67
C ALA A 53 4.24 4.31 1.28
N ILE A 54 4.89 4.33 2.45
CA ILE A 54 5.37 5.57 3.07
C ILE A 54 6.36 6.28 2.15
N GLY A 55 7.35 5.55 1.62
CA GLY A 55 8.32 6.09 0.66
C GLY A 55 7.66 6.66 -0.58
N SER A 56 6.63 6.00 -1.10
CA SER A 56 5.85 6.48 -2.25
C SER A 56 5.07 7.75 -1.94
N CYS A 57 4.51 7.88 -0.75
CA CYS A 57 3.83 9.11 -0.32
C CYS A 57 4.82 10.29 -0.27
N ILE A 58 6.00 10.08 0.28
CA ILE A 58 7.05 11.11 0.35
C ILE A 58 7.48 11.53 -1.06
N SER A 59 7.82 10.57 -1.92
CA SER A 59 8.24 10.87 -3.30
C SER A 59 7.14 11.53 -4.13
N GLY A 60 5.87 11.12 -3.93
CA GLY A 60 4.72 11.72 -4.58
C GLY A 60 4.49 13.17 -4.15
N TYR A 61 4.63 13.45 -2.86
CA TYR A 61 4.56 14.82 -2.35
C TYR A 61 5.66 15.70 -2.95
N LEU A 62 6.89 15.21 -3.02
CA LEU A 62 8.00 15.94 -3.63
C LEU A 62 7.75 16.19 -5.12
N LEU A 63 7.23 15.20 -5.83
CA LEU A 63 6.88 15.33 -7.25
C LEU A 63 5.80 16.39 -7.47
N SER A 64 4.77 16.44 -6.62
CA SER A 64 3.68 17.39 -6.73
C SER A 64 4.14 18.85 -6.58
N LYS A 65 5.28 19.09 -5.93
CA LYS A 65 5.88 20.42 -5.76
C LYS A 65 6.82 20.81 -6.90
N SER A 66 7.18 19.89 -7.78
CA SER A 66 8.19 20.12 -8.83
C SER A 66 7.62 20.41 -10.22
N GLY A 67 6.28 20.40 -10.41
CA GLY A 67 5.65 20.58 -11.72
C GLY A 67 4.26 21.17 -11.66
N ASP A 68 3.76 21.58 -12.83
CA ASP A 68 2.40 22.08 -13.01
C ASP A 68 1.45 20.90 -13.22
N TYR A 69 0.84 20.43 -12.13
CA TYR A 69 -0.17 19.37 -12.15
C TYR A 69 -1.54 19.91 -11.81
N GLU A 70 -2.58 19.26 -12.29
CA GLU A 70 -3.96 19.61 -11.94
C GLU A 70 -4.19 19.35 -10.44
N GLU A 71 -4.40 20.43 -9.68
CA GLU A 71 -4.45 20.38 -8.20
C GLU A 71 -5.48 19.37 -7.67
N GLN A 72 -6.68 19.33 -8.25
CA GLN A 72 -7.74 18.43 -7.76
C GLN A 72 -7.39 16.95 -7.90
N LEU A 73 -6.79 16.56 -9.02
CA LEU A 73 -6.38 15.17 -9.24
C LEU A 73 -5.20 14.80 -8.35
N VAL A 74 -4.25 15.71 -8.19
CA VAL A 74 -3.09 15.52 -7.30
C VAL A 74 -3.54 15.36 -5.86
N ASP A 75 -4.42 16.22 -5.38
CA ASP A 75 -4.93 16.16 -4.02
C ASP A 75 -5.69 14.87 -3.75
N LEU A 76 -6.58 14.47 -4.63
CA LEU A 76 -7.32 13.23 -4.49
C LEU A 76 -6.39 12.01 -4.48
N HIS A 77 -5.46 11.92 -5.43
CA HIS A 77 -4.48 10.84 -5.52
C HIS A 77 -3.60 10.81 -4.28
N GLN A 78 -3.15 11.97 -3.80
CA GLN A 78 -2.30 12.09 -2.62
C GLN A 78 -3.02 11.62 -1.34
N TRP A 79 -4.28 12.03 -1.13
CA TRP A 79 -5.07 11.57 0.01
C TRP A 79 -5.35 10.07 -0.03
N LEU A 80 -5.63 9.53 -1.20
CA LEU A 80 -5.80 8.08 -1.37
C LEU A 80 -4.49 7.34 -1.11
N GLY A 81 -3.36 7.85 -1.56
CA GLY A 81 -2.05 7.28 -1.28
C GLY A 81 -1.73 7.27 0.22
N ILE A 82 -2.01 8.37 0.92
CA ILE A 82 -1.88 8.43 2.39
C ILE A 82 -2.80 7.42 3.06
N SER A 83 -4.04 7.27 2.57
CA SER A 83 -4.98 6.26 3.08
C SER A 83 -4.45 4.84 2.91
N VAL A 84 -3.84 4.52 1.77
CA VAL A 84 -3.16 3.23 1.55
C VAL A 84 -2.06 3.01 2.57
N ALA A 85 -1.22 4.01 2.83
CA ALA A 85 -0.14 3.92 3.81
C ALA A 85 -0.68 3.70 5.22
N VAL A 86 -1.70 4.46 5.63
CA VAL A 86 -2.33 4.33 6.95
C VAL A 86 -2.98 2.96 7.13
N VAL A 87 -3.75 2.50 6.16
CA VAL A 87 -4.40 1.17 6.22
C VAL A 87 -3.35 0.07 6.16
N GLY A 88 -2.27 0.24 5.41
CA GLY A 88 -1.13 -0.69 5.38
C GLY A 88 -0.45 -0.81 6.75
N ILE A 89 -0.23 0.31 7.43
CA ILE A 89 0.31 0.33 8.80
C ILE A 89 -0.64 -0.39 9.76
N LEU A 90 -1.94 -0.09 9.68
CA LEU A 90 -2.97 -0.75 10.50
C LEU A 90 -2.98 -2.26 10.24
N GLN A 91 -2.94 -2.68 9.00
CA GLN A 91 -2.94 -4.09 8.63
C GLN A 91 -1.71 -4.83 9.18
N TYR A 92 -0.53 -4.22 9.08
CA TYR A 92 0.69 -4.77 9.67
C TYR A 92 0.58 -4.90 11.19
N TYR A 93 0.09 -3.86 11.85
CA TYR A 93 -0.12 -3.87 13.30
C TYR A 93 -1.10 -4.97 13.74
N LEU A 94 -2.24 -5.08 13.08
CA LEU A 94 -3.25 -6.11 13.37
C LEU A 94 -2.68 -7.51 13.18
N TYR A 95 -1.92 -7.71 12.12
CA TYR A 95 -1.27 -8.98 11.84
C TYR A 95 -0.25 -9.34 12.94
N ARG A 96 0.60 -8.40 13.33
CA ARG A 96 1.63 -8.60 14.37
C ARG A 96 1.03 -8.85 15.74
N ARG A 97 -0.11 -8.28 16.04
CA ARG A 97 -0.80 -8.45 17.33
C ARG A 97 -1.76 -9.64 17.35
N SER A 98 -1.85 -10.37 16.25
CA SER A 98 -2.80 -11.49 16.10
C SER A 98 -4.24 -11.10 16.48
N VAL A 99 -4.63 -9.89 16.13
CA VAL A 99 -5.99 -9.40 16.35
C VAL A 99 -6.95 -10.17 15.45
N ASN A 100 -8.21 -10.27 15.85
CA ASN A 100 -9.28 -11.03 15.20
C ASN A 100 -9.07 -11.20 13.69
N ALA A 101 -8.85 -12.46 13.25
CA ALA A 101 -8.56 -12.79 11.86
C ALA A 101 -9.69 -12.37 10.89
N GLY A 102 -10.94 -12.40 11.34
CA GLY A 102 -12.07 -11.94 10.53
C GLY A 102 -12.00 -10.44 10.25
N PHE A 103 -11.71 -9.64 11.26
CA PHE A 103 -11.53 -8.20 11.11
C PHE A 103 -10.33 -7.88 10.20
N ALA A 104 -9.21 -8.56 10.40
CA ALA A 104 -8.01 -8.37 9.57
C ALA A 104 -8.25 -8.67 8.09
N LYS A 105 -9.07 -9.67 7.77
CA LYS A 105 -9.45 -9.99 6.37
C LYS A 105 -10.26 -8.87 5.73
N TRP A 106 -11.19 -8.27 6.46
CA TRP A 106 -11.97 -7.14 5.94
C TRP A 106 -11.11 -5.90 5.71
N ILE A 107 -10.15 -5.65 6.60
CA ILE A 107 -9.15 -4.59 6.39
C ILE A 107 -8.30 -4.89 5.15
N ALA A 108 -7.95 -6.16 4.90
CA ALA A 108 -7.25 -6.55 3.67
C ALA A 108 -8.07 -6.25 2.40
N VAL A 109 -9.38 -6.46 2.44
CA VAL A 109 -10.28 -6.10 1.32
C VAL A 109 -10.31 -4.59 1.10
N ILE A 110 -10.38 -3.80 2.18
CA ILE A 110 -10.34 -2.34 2.11
C ILE A 110 -9.01 -1.88 1.50
N LEU A 111 -7.90 -2.42 1.97
CA LEU A 111 -6.57 -2.09 1.46
C LEU A 111 -6.44 -2.43 -0.03
N PHE A 112 -6.89 -3.61 -0.43
CA PHE A 112 -6.90 -4.04 -1.83
C PHE A 112 -7.69 -3.07 -2.71
N SER A 113 -8.88 -2.68 -2.28
CA SER A 113 -9.75 -1.74 -2.99
C SER A 113 -9.12 -0.35 -3.11
N LEU A 114 -8.54 0.15 -2.02
CA LEU A 114 -7.85 1.45 -1.99
C LEU A 114 -6.67 1.47 -2.97
N ILE A 115 -5.89 0.39 -3.02
CA ILE A 115 -4.74 0.30 -3.93
C ILE A 115 -5.19 0.36 -5.39
N ILE A 116 -6.25 -0.36 -5.74
CA ILE A 116 -6.78 -0.36 -7.11
C ILE A 116 -7.29 1.03 -7.49
N ILE A 117 -8.06 1.67 -6.62
CA ILE A 117 -8.60 3.01 -6.88
C ILE A 117 -7.45 4.04 -7.01
N THR A 118 -6.51 4.01 -6.08
CA THR A 118 -5.36 4.93 -6.09
C THR A 118 -4.49 4.74 -7.33
N GLY A 119 -4.23 3.49 -7.69
CA GLY A 119 -3.46 3.16 -8.89
C GLY A 119 -4.14 3.60 -10.17
N HIS A 120 -5.47 3.44 -10.27
CA HIS A 120 -6.25 3.89 -11.42
C HIS A 120 -6.19 5.41 -11.59
N LEU A 121 -6.30 6.16 -10.50
CA LEU A 121 -6.23 7.63 -10.53
C LEU A 121 -4.82 8.16 -10.79
N GLY A 122 -3.79 7.42 -10.43
CA GLY A 122 -2.39 7.83 -10.64
C GLY A 122 -1.82 7.45 -12.01
N GLY A 123 -2.52 6.60 -12.72
CA GLY A 123 -2.17 6.21 -14.10
C GLY A 123 -3.02 6.98 -15.09
#